data_9f2792b38d03a4f67cc5f7b8355aa617
#
_entry.id   9f2792b38d03a4f67cc5f7b8355aa617
#
_cell.length_a   1.000
_cell.length_b   1.000
_cell.length_c   1.000
_cell.angle_alpha   90.00
_cell.angle_beta   90.00
_cell.angle_gamma   90.00
#
_symmetry.space_group_name_H-M   'P 1'
#
loop_
_entity.id
_entity.type
_entity.pdbx_description
1 polymer ?
#
loop_
_entity_poly.entity_id
_entity_poly.type
_entity_poly.pdbx_seq_one_letter_code
_entity_poly.pdbx_strand_id
1 'polypeptide(L)'
;MKSLATITEHDIDTIKIALNDSISDINKELDGDIKPKKRVELLDYKDKYLKVFNKLRQNPSIYSLSETELDITAGALNDAIELLEEMLAGRDLNSEEQEETIAARNECSHLVELLAG
;
A
#
# COMPACT_ATOMS: atom_id res chain seq x y z
N MET A 1 -15.11 4.22 12.45
CA MET A 1 -15.20 5.60 11.93
C MET A 1 -13.86 6.03 11.39
N LYS A 2 -13.83 6.54 10.17
CA LYS A 2 -12.58 6.98 9.53
C LYS A 2 -12.10 8.30 10.15
N SER A 3 -10.81 8.39 10.45
CA SER A 3 -10.20 9.57 11.06
C SER A 3 -9.25 10.27 10.09
N LEU A 4 -9.79 10.71 8.96
CA LEU A 4 -9.01 11.27 7.86
C LEU A 4 -8.31 12.59 8.21
N ALA A 5 -8.84 13.35 9.17
CA ALA A 5 -8.29 14.64 9.56
C ALA A 5 -6.88 14.56 10.16
N THR A 6 -6.46 13.37 10.62
CA THR A 6 -5.14 13.16 11.20
C THR A 6 -4.08 12.72 10.20
N ILE A 7 -4.45 12.54 8.93
CA ILE A 7 -3.53 12.14 7.86
C ILE A 7 -2.59 13.32 7.53
N THR A 8 -1.29 13.08 7.61
CA THR A 8 -0.24 14.07 7.37
C THR A 8 0.36 13.94 5.96
N GLU A 9 1.20 14.89 5.56
CA GLU A 9 1.97 14.80 4.31
C GLU A 9 2.88 13.57 4.31
N HIS A 10 3.49 13.26 5.44
CA HIS A 10 4.32 12.07 5.59
C HIS A 10 3.48 10.81 5.36
N ASP A 11 2.26 10.76 5.88
CA ASP A 11 1.33 9.65 5.67
C ASP A 11 0.97 9.48 4.20
N ILE A 12 0.76 10.58 3.48
CA ILE A 12 0.50 10.54 2.03
C ILE A 12 1.71 9.95 1.29
N ASP A 13 2.92 10.32 1.68
CA ASP A 13 4.14 9.75 1.08
C ASP A 13 4.23 8.24 1.34
N THR A 14 3.92 7.80 2.56
CA THR A 14 3.87 6.38 2.92
C THR A 14 2.85 5.64 2.06
N ILE A 15 1.68 6.21 1.87
CA ILE A 15 0.62 5.65 1.02
C ILE A 15 1.10 5.52 -0.43
N LYS A 16 1.74 6.54 -0.97
CA LYS A 16 2.26 6.52 -2.35
C LYS A 16 3.31 5.43 -2.53
N ILE A 17 4.18 5.24 -1.55
CA ILE A 17 5.17 4.17 -1.57
C ILE A 17 4.49 2.79 -1.57
N ALA A 18 3.49 2.59 -0.71
CA ALA A 18 2.74 1.33 -0.66
C ALA A 18 2.05 1.03 -2.00
N LEU A 19 1.41 2.02 -2.61
CA LEU A 19 0.77 1.88 -3.92
C LEU A 19 1.77 1.52 -5.00
N ASN A 20 2.91 2.20 -5.02
CA ASN A 20 3.96 1.94 -5.99
C ASN A 20 4.56 0.54 -5.84
N ASP A 21 4.75 0.08 -4.61
CA ASP A 21 5.26 -1.27 -4.33
C ASP A 21 4.26 -2.33 -4.78
N SER A 22 2.96 -2.12 -4.54
CA SER A 22 1.91 -3.03 -5.01
C SER A 22 1.88 -3.11 -6.55
N ILE A 23 2.03 -1.97 -7.23
CA ILE A 23 2.10 -1.92 -8.69
C ILE A 23 3.34 -2.67 -9.19
N SER A 24 4.48 -2.49 -8.55
CA SER A 24 5.73 -3.17 -8.89
C SER A 24 5.61 -4.69 -8.76
N ASP A 25 4.98 -5.16 -7.68
CA ASP A 25 4.75 -6.59 -7.45
C ASP A 25 3.82 -7.18 -8.51
N ILE A 26 2.76 -6.44 -8.88
CA ILE A 26 1.87 -6.87 -9.97
C ILE A 26 2.64 -6.98 -11.28
N ASN A 27 3.50 -6.01 -11.60
CA ASN A 27 4.30 -6.05 -12.81
C ASN A 27 5.23 -7.28 -12.85
N LYS A 28 5.82 -7.65 -11.71
CA LYS A 28 6.64 -8.86 -11.60
C LYS A 28 5.83 -10.12 -11.86
N GLU A 29 4.62 -10.21 -11.30
CA GLU A 29 3.73 -11.35 -11.55
C GLU A 29 3.31 -11.43 -13.02
N LEU A 30 3.03 -10.27 -13.64
CA LEU A 30 2.64 -10.21 -15.06
C LEU A 30 3.75 -10.67 -16.00
N ASP A 31 5.00 -10.52 -15.62
CA ASP A 31 6.16 -10.99 -16.39
C ASP A 31 6.34 -12.52 -16.29
N GLY A 32 5.67 -13.16 -15.35
CA GLY A 32 5.72 -14.61 -15.17
C GLY A 32 4.70 -15.36 -16.01
N ASP A 33 4.71 -16.68 -15.85
CA ASP A 33 3.75 -17.58 -16.53
C ASP A 33 2.50 -17.71 -15.67
N ILE A 34 1.49 -16.90 -15.97
CA ILE A 34 0.24 -16.85 -15.22
C ILE A 34 -0.96 -17.17 -16.14
N LYS A 35 -2.02 -17.69 -15.52
CA LYS A 35 -3.26 -18.02 -16.24
C LYS A 35 -3.93 -16.73 -16.75
N PRO A 36 -4.63 -16.80 -17.92
CA PRO A 36 -5.30 -15.62 -18.49
C PRO A 36 -6.27 -14.93 -17.51
N LYS A 37 -7.01 -15.70 -16.74
CA LYS A 37 -7.94 -15.15 -15.73
C LYS A 37 -7.19 -14.33 -14.67
N LYS A 38 -6.07 -14.85 -14.18
CA LYS A 38 -5.24 -14.16 -13.21
C LYS A 38 -4.65 -12.88 -13.78
N ARG A 39 -4.24 -12.92 -15.05
CA ARG A 39 -3.71 -11.73 -15.75
C ARG A 39 -4.74 -10.61 -15.81
N VAL A 40 -6.00 -10.93 -16.13
CA VAL A 40 -7.09 -9.94 -16.16
C VAL A 40 -7.29 -9.32 -14.79
N GLU A 41 -7.30 -10.13 -13.72
CA GLU A 41 -7.46 -9.65 -12.35
C GLU A 41 -6.31 -8.71 -11.95
N LEU A 42 -5.07 -9.08 -12.26
CA LEU A 42 -3.89 -8.27 -11.94
C LEU A 42 -3.89 -6.94 -12.68
N LEU A 43 -4.27 -6.95 -13.96
CA LEU A 43 -4.36 -5.72 -14.75
C LEU A 43 -5.43 -4.78 -14.19
N ASP A 44 -6.55 -5.32 -13.71
CA ASP A 44 -7.61 -4.54 -13.09
C ASP A 44 -7.12 -3.87 -11.79
N TYR A 45 -6.46 -4.62 -10.93
CA TYR A 45 -5.88 -4.07 -9.69
C TYR A 45 -4.80 -3.03 -9.98
N LYS A 46 -3.95 -3.31 -10.96
CA LYS A 46 -2.92 -2.36 -11.37
C LYS A 46 -3.52 -1.02 -11.79
N ASP A 47 -4.59 -1.06 -12.60
CA ASP A 47 -5.29 0.15 -13.03
C ASP A 47 -5.86 0.93 -11.84
N LYS A 48 -6.46 0.25 -10.88
CA LYS A 48 -7.01 0.87 -9.67
C LYS A 48 -5.93 1.56 -8.84
N TYR A 49 -4.81 0.88 -8.61
CA TYR A 49 -3.68 1.42 -7.85
C TYR A 49 -3.06 2.63 -8.56
N LEU A 50 -2.91 2.57 -9.89
CA LEU A 50 -2.37 3.68 -10.68
C LEU A 50 -3.27 4.92 -10.61
N LYS A 51 -4.58 4.74 -10.67
CA LYS A 51 -5.53 5.86 -10.57
C LYS A 51 -5.40 6.59 -9.23
N VAL A 52 -5.34 5.84 -8.14
CA VAL A 52 -5.18 6.42 -6.80
C VAL A 52 -3.83 7.11 -6.68
N PHE A 53 -2.77 6.46 -7.12
CA PHE A 53 -1.42 7.02 -7.11
C PHE A 53 -1.36 8.35 -7.87
N ASN A 54 -1.92 8.40 -9.07
CA ASN A 54 -1.91 9.61 -9.89
C ASN A 54 -2.74 10.74 -9.26
N LYS A 55 -3.86 10.41 -8.63
CA LYS A 55 -4.65 11.41 -7.90
C LYS A 55 -3.84 12.05 -6.77
N LEU A 56 -3.16 11.23 -5.97
CA LEU A 56 -2.35 11.72 -4.86
C LEU A 56 -1.10 12.49 -5.33
N ARG A 57 -0.59 12.15 -6.52
CA ARG A 57 0.52 12.91 -7.13
C ARG A 57 0.09 14.31 -7.53
N GLN A 58 -1.12 14.44 -8.07
CA GLN A 58 -1.65 15.73 -8.52
C GLN A 58 -2.17 16.57 -7.35
N ASN A 59 -2.80 15.92 -6.38
CA ASN A 59 -3.36 16.56 -5.20
C ASN A 59 -3.09 15.68 -3.98
N PRO A 60 -2.04 15.96 -3.19
CA PRO A 60 -1.65 15.12 -2.06
C PRO A 60 -2.56 15.33 -0.85
N SER A 61 -3.85 15.12 -1.04
CA SER A 61 -4.87 15.21 -0.01
C SER A 61 -5.69 13.94 0.03
N ILE A 62 -5.84 13.37 1.22
CA ILE A 62 -6.65 12.17 1.45
C ILE A 62 -8.11 12.42 1.05
N TYR A 63 -8.57 13.66 1.15
CA TYR A 63 -9.94 14.03 0.80
C TYR A 63 -10.20 14.03 -0.71
N SER A 64 -9.15 13.92 -1.53
CA SER A 64 -9.30 13.78 -2.98
C SER A 64 -9.79 12.39 -3.38
N LEU A 65 -9.74 11.42 -2.47
CA LEU A 65 -10.07 10.02 -2.73
C LEU A 65 -11.51 9.72 -2.35
N SER A 66 -12.19 8.92 -3.19
CA SER A 66 -13.52 8.38 -2.90
C SER A 66 -13.42 7.26 -1.85
N GLU A 67 -14.56 6.82 -1.31
CA GLU A 67 -14.61 5.68 -0.38
C GLU A 67 -14.01 4.42 -1.00
N THR A 68 -14.35 4.13 -2.24
CA THR A 68 -13.78 2.98 -2.97
C THR A 68 -12.27 3.11 -3.09
N GLU A 69 -11.76 4.30 -3.38
CA GLU A 69 -10.33 4.56 -3.48
C GLU A 69 -9.62 4.47 -2.13
N LEU A 70 -10.29 4.85 -1.04
CA LEU A 70 -9.76 4.64 0.31
C LEU A 70 -9.62 3.14 0.63
N ASP A 71 -10.58 2.32 0.22
CA ASP A 71 -10.52 0.87 0.39
C ASP A 71 -9.37 0.26 -0.42
N ILE A 72 -9.17 0.73 -1.65
CA ILE A 72 -8.05 0.31 -2.49
C ILE A 72 -6.72 0.66 -1.83
N THR A 73 -6.64 1.86 -1.27
CA THR A 73 -5.45 2.33 -0.54
C THR A 73 -5.17 1.46 0.69
N ALA A 74 -6.21 1.14 1.46
CA ALA A 74 -6.09 0.24 2.61
C ALA A 74 -5.58 -1.14 2.19
N GLY A 75 -6.03 -1.64 1.04
CA GLY A 75 -5.55 -2.89 0.46
C GLY A 75 -4.05 -2.86 0.16
N ALA A 76 -3.56 -1.77 -0.44
CA ALA A 76 -2.14 -1.60 -0.71
C ALA A 76 -1.31 -1.54 0.58
N LEU A 77 -1.81 -0.86 1.60
CA LEU A 77 -1.16 -0.81 2.91
C LEU A 77 -1.12 -2.18 3.58
N ASN A 78 -2.18 -2.98 3.46
CA ASN A 78 -2.22 -4.34 3.98
C ASN A 78 -1.18 -5.23 3.29
N ASP A 79 -1.00 -5.08 1.98
CA ASP A 79 0.04 -5.80 1.23
C ASP A 79 1.44 -5.41 1.75
N ALA A 80 1.65 -4.13 2.02
CA ALA A 80 2.90 -3.65 2.60
C ALA A 80 3.15 -4.25 4.00
N ILE A 81 2.11 -4.33 4.83
CA ILE A 81 2.20 -4.94 6.16
C ILE A 81 2.62 -6.41 6.06
N GLU A 82 2.00 -7.18 5.16
CA GLU A 82 2.34 -8.59 4.94
C GLU A 82 3.80 -8.75 4.54
N LEU A 83 4.29 -7.92 3.62
CA LEU A 83 5.68 -7.94 3.20
C LEU A 83 6.63 -7.64 4.36
N LEU A 84 6.32 -6.62 5.16
CA LEU A 84 7.15 -6.26 6.32
C LEU A 84 7.16 -7.37 7.37
N GLU A 85 6.03 -8.03 7.61
CA GLU A 85 5.95 -9.16 8.53
C GLU A 85 6.75 -10.37 8.02
N GLU A 86 6.74 -10.63 6.72
CA GLU A 86 7.57 -11.67 6.11
C GLU A 86 9.05 -11.36 6.29
N MET A 87 9.45 -10.10 6.14
CA MET A 87 10.84 -9.67 6.38
C MET A 87 11.26 -9.90 7.82
N LEU A 88 10.37 -9.62 8.79
CA LEU A 88 10.64 -9.84 10.21
C LEU A 88 10.75 -11.33 10.56
N ALA A 89 9.94 -12.18 9.91
CA ALA A 89 9.87 -13.60 10.20
C ALA A 89 10.97 -14.43 9.52
N GLY A 90 11.40 -14.02 8.33
CA GLY A 90 12.22 -14.85 7.46
C GLY A 90 13.65 -14.35 7.23
N ARG A 91 14.03 -13.19 7.73
CA ARG A 91 15.33 -12.59 7.47
C ARG A 91 16.16 -12.36 8.72
N ASP A 92 17.45 -12.46 8.54
CA ASP A 92 18.45 -12.20 9.56
C ASP A 92 18.73 -10.70 9.60
N LEU A 93 17.82 -9.95 10.22
CA LEU A 93 17.91 -8.50 10.32
C LEU A 93 18.74 -8.11 11.55
N ASN A 94 19.58 -7.08 11.41
CA ASN A 94 20.25 -6.49 12.56
C ASN A 94 19.24 -5.68 13.39
N SER A 95 19.63 -5.22 14.59
CA SER A 95 18.74 -4.51 15.50
C SER A 95 18.12 -3.26 14.89
N GLU A 96 18.92 -2.49 14.16
CA GLU A 96 18.46 -1.25 13.51
C GLU A 96 17.43 -1.56 12.42
N GLU A 97 17.71 -2.55 11.57
CA GLU A 97 16.80 -2.99 10.51
C GLU A 97 15.48 -3.52 11.08
N GLN A 98 15.54 -4.28 12.18
CA GLN A 98 14.34 -4.76 12.87
C GLN A 98 13.49 -3.60 13.39
N GLU A 99 14.11 -2.62 14.05
CA GLU A 99 13.40 -1.44 14.57
C GLU A 99 12.73 -0.64 13.44
N GLU A 100 13.44 -0.40 12.35
CA GLU A 100 12.90 0.30 11.18
C GLU A 100 11.73 -0.45 10.56
N THR A 101 11.85 -1.76 10.43
CA THR A 101 10.80 -2.60 9.84
C THR A 101 9.55 -2.64 10.73
N ILE A 102 9.73 -2.76 12.04
CA ILE A 102 8.62 -2.72 13.00
C ILE A 102 7.93 -1.36 12.96
N ALA A 103 8.70 -0.27 12.93
CA ALA A 103 8.15 1.08 12.86
C ALA A 103 7.32 1.28 11.58
N ALA A 104 7.83 0.83 10.43
CA ALA A 104 7.13 0.92 9.16
C ALA A 104 5.83 0.11 9.18
N ARG A 105 5.87 -1.11 9.74
CA ARG A 105 4.68 -1.95 9.87
C ARG A 105 3.63 -1.28 10.74
N ASN A 106 4.03 -0.73 11.88
CA ASN A 106 3.12 -0.07 12.81
C ASN A 106 2.49 1.18 12.18
N GLU A 107 3.27 1.94 11.43
CA GLU A 107 2.79 3.11 10.70
C GLU A 107 1.73 2.71 9.66
N CYS A 108 1.99 1.67 8.87
CA CYS A 108 1.02 1.16 7.89
C CYS A 108 -0.24 0.63 8.57
N SER A 109 -0.12 -0.11 9.68
CA SER A 109 -1.27 -0.60 10.44
C SER A 109 -2.14 0.54 10.97
N HIS A 110 -1.52 1.59 11.47
CA HIS A 110 -2.23 2.77 11.96
C HIS A 110 -2.99 3.46 10.82
N LEU A 111 -2.37 3.59 9.65
CA LEU A 111 -3.00 4.18 8.48
C LEU A 111 -4.20 3.36 8.01
N VAL A 112 -4.11 2.03 8.01
CA VAL A 112 -5.25 1.16 7.67
C VAL A 112 -6.42 1.43 8.61
N GLU A 113 -6.18 1.55 9.91
CA GLU A 113 -7.22 1.86 10.88
C GLU A 113 -7.89 3.21 10.58
N LEU A 114 -7.10 4.21 10.23
CA LEU A 114 -7.63 5.54 9.92
C LEU A 114 -8.47 5.55 8.64
N LEU A 115 -8.08 4.75 7.64
CA LEU A 115 -8.74 4.73 6.33
C LEU A 115 -9.95 3.79 6.28
N ALA A 116 -9.87 2.65 6.95
CA ALA A 116 -10.91 1.62 6.91
C ALA A 116 -11.88 1.70 8.09
N GLY A 117 -11.44 2.35 9.10
CA GLY A 117 -12.12 2.68 10.35
C GLY A 117 -13.33 1.96 10.75
#